data_cebff26702994eee38082ea609380a6b
#
_entry.id   cebff26702994eee38082ea609380a6b
#
_cell.length_a   1.000
_cell.length_b   1.000
_cell.length_c   1.000
_cell.angle_alpha   90.00
_cell.angle_beta   90.00
_cell.angle_gamma   90.00
#
_symmetry.space_group_name_H-M   'P 1'
#
loop_
_entity.id
_entity.type
_entity.pdbx_description
1 polymer ?
#
loop_
_entity_poly.entity_id
_entity_poly.type
_entity_poly.pdbx_seq_one_letter_code
_entity_poly.pdbx_strand_id
1 'polypeptide(L)'
;MEPVISNNELSSSRYKFRLSGVNHTIANALRRTMVSDIPTVIFRTTPYTENKASFLKNTTRFHNEILKQRLSCIPIHFMSSTISEFYSIDIGYVDNLLKTKKILEKYLLELDETNTSDITMNVTTEHFKIFDKEANNYIPQPEVKLIFPPFIPYNRDTEYYILYVKLRPKITDDIPGESIQMSSEFSYGSAKEDGSFSVVQTCAYGNTVDEEAAELKLQEKRSEWSSTMTVDEIDRESENWKLLERKRIFLPNSFDFTVESIGIYDNQVIVTKACEIIIERLYLLNYSIDSDKLEIKTSPNITENSYDIILFNDDYTIGSMLQYVMYITYYPDVMNYCGYKKMHPDDSYSIIRVSYNEPVGNETIKEQCKTSIVLLIDVFQKIRHSIIPDEPLFQVRPTVDWDAVLEKFYKY
;
A
#
# COMPACT_ATOMS: atom_id res chain seq x y z
N MET A 1 -16.33 -9.39 -15.80
CA MET A 1 -15.82 -8.01 -15.58
C MET A 1 -14.69 -7.79 -16.57
N GLU A 2 -14.73 -6.66 -17.31
CA GLU A 2 -13.70 -6.32 -18.27
C GLU A 2 -13.09 -4.97 -17.85
N PRO A 3 -11.99 -4.99 -17.07
CA PRO A 3 -11.33 -3.76 -16.65
C PRO A 3 -10.70 -3.04 -17.83
N VAL A 4 -10.89 -1.73 -17.89
CA VAL A 4 -10.27 -0.86 -18.90
C VAL A 4 -9.64 0.32 -18.19
N ILE A 5 -8.34 0.56 -18.48
CA ILE A 5 -7.62 1.75 -18.02
C ILE A 5 -7.58 2.78 -19.14
N SER A 6 -7.95 4.00 -18.83
CA SER A 6 -7.96 5.13 -19.76
C SER A 6 -7.54 6.42 -19.05
N ASN A 7 -7.39 7.52 -19.79
CA ASN A 7 -7.01 8.83 -19.27
C ASN A 7 -5.74 8.80 -18.42
N ASN A 8 -4.70 8.14 -18.93
CA ASN A 8 -3.42 8.02 -18.26
C ASN A 8 -2.66 9.36 -18.33
N GLU A 9 -2.55 10.05 -17.21
CA GLU A 9 -1.77 11.27 -17.06
C GLU A 9 -0.63 11.01 -16.06
N LEU A 10 0.59 10.93 -16.56
CA LEU A 10 1.78 10.83 -15.72
C LEU A 10 2.47 12.19 -15.67
N SER A 11 2.47 12.82 -14.51
CA SER A 11 3.30 13.98 -14.21
C SER A 11 4.49 13.57 -13.33
N SER A 12 5.44 14.45 -13.11
CA SER A 12 6.65 14.17 -12.32
C SER A 12 6.38 13.66 -10.90
N SER A 13 5.27 14.03 -10.30
CA SER A 13 4.92 13.63 -8.93
C SER A 13 3.63 12.80 -8.82
N ARG A 14 2.80 12.79 -9.88
CA ARG A 14 1.42 12.32 -9.78
C ARG A 14 1.03 11.47 -10.99
N TYR A 15 0.40 10.33 -10.72
CA TYR A 15 -0.19 9.47 -11.74
C TYR A 15 -1.71 9.45 -11.57
N LYS A 16 -2.41 9.85 -12.62
CA LYS A 16 -3.87 9.78 -12.69
C LYS A 16 -4.27 8.82 -13.77
N PHE A 17 -5.27 8.00 -13.49
CA PHE A 17 -5.86 7.10 -14.47
C PHE A 17 -7.32 6.82 -14.13
N ARG A 18 -8.09 6.46 -15.15
CA ARG A 18 -9.47 6.01 -15.02
C ARG A 18 -9.52 4.50 -15.12
N LEU A 19 -10.11 3.86 -14.11
CA LEU A 19 -10.39 2.43 -14.09
C LEU A 19 -11.91 2.24 -14.26
N SER A 20 -12.32 1.62 -15.37
CA SER A 20 -13.73 1.36 -15.69
C SER A 20 -13.97 -0.14 -15.89
N GLY A 21 -15.25 -0.56 -15.90
CA GLY A 21 -15.64 -1.97 -16.08
C GLY A 21 -15.48 -2.85 -14.83
N VAL A 22 -15.22 -2.24 -13.67
CA VAL A 22 -15.08 -2.94 -12.38
C VAL A 22 -15.98 -2.31 -11.31
N ASN A 23 -16.32 -3.10 -10.29
CA ASN A 23 -17.08 -2.61 -9.16
C ASN A 23 -16.19 -1.85 -8.16
N HIS A 24 -16.83 -1.04 -7.30
CA HIS A 24 -16.14 -0.30 -6.23
C HIS A 24 -15.36 -1.19 -5.25
N THR A 25 -15.74 -2.46 -5.08
CA THR A 25 -15.00 -3.40 -4.21
C THR A 25 -13.60 -3.65 -4.75
N ILE A 26 -13.45 -3.83 -6.07
CA ILE A 26 -12.16 -4.02 -6.74
C ILE A 26 -11.34 -2.73 -6.72
N ALA A 27 -11.96 -1.59 -7.03
CA ALA A 27 -11.30 -0.30 -6.95
C ALA A 27 -10.78 0.00 -5.53
N ASN A 28 -11.59 -0.26 -4.50
CA ASN A 28 -11.18 -0.06 -3.10
C ASN A 28 -10.12 -1.07 -2.66
N ALA A 29 -10.18 -2.31 -3.12
CA ALA A 29 -9.14 -3.30 -2.82
C ALA A 29 -7.79 -2.85 -3.39
N LEU A 30 -7.75 -2.40 -4.65
CA LEU A 30 -6.55 -1.86 -5.27
C LEU A 30 -5.99 -0.67 -4.48
N ARG A 31 -6.85 0.32 -4.14
CA ARG A 31 -6.46 1.48 -3.33
C ARG A 31 -5.90 1.07 -1.97
N ARG A 32 -6.59 0.17 -1.25
CA ARG A 32 -6.16 -0.28 0.08
C ARG A 32 -4.82 -0.98 0.03
N THR A 33 -4.60 -1.87 -0.95
CA THR A 33 -3.33 -2.57 -1.13
C THR A 33 -2.19 -1.60 -1.45
N MET A 34 -2.42 -0.58 -2.30
CA MET A 34 -1.43 0.46 -2.55
C MET A 34 -1.03 1.25 -1.29
N VAL A 35 -1.98 1.50 -0.39
CA VAL A 35 -1.74 2.29 0.83
C VAL A 35 -1.07 1.47 1.92
N SER A 36 -1.46 0.19 2.09
CA SER A 36 -1.10 -0.56 3.30
C SER A 36 -0.21 -1.78 3.09
N ASP A 37 -0.30 -2.44 1.95
CA ASP A 37 0.22 -3.80 1.83
C ASP A 37 1.54 -3.88 1.06
N ILE A 38 1.95 -2.80 0.35
CA ILE A 38 3.21 -2.78 -0.40
C ILE A 38 4.39 -2.72 0.57
N PRO A 39 5.26 -3.75 0.60
CA PRO A 39 6.41 -3.77 1.46
C PRO A 39 7.54 -2.88 0.92
N THR A 40 8.34 -2.35 1.83
CA THR A 40 9.51 -1.52 1.53
C THR A 40 10.65 -1.80 2.49
N VAL A 41 11.84 -1.32 2.15
CA VAL A 41 12.99 -1.31 3.07
C VAL A 41 12.79 -0.21 4.10
N ILE A 42 13.03 -0.53 5.38
CA ILE A 42 12.76 0.33 6.51
C ILE A 42 13.86 0.24 7.57
N PHE A 43 13.86 1.21 8.50
CA PHE A 43 14.52 1.07 9.80
C PHE A 43 13.49 0.64 10.83
N ARG A 44 13.57 -0.61 11.29
CA ARG A 44 12.64 -1.16 12.28
C ARG A 44 13.05 -0.74 13.68
N THR A 45 12.21 0.02 14.33
CA THR A 45 12.44 0.57 15.68
C THR A 45 11.35 0.16 16.68
N THR A 46 10.24 -0.37 16.19
CA THR A 46 9.10 -0.86 16.97
C THR A 46 8.63 -2.21 16.43
N PRO A 47 8.05 -3.11 17.27
CA PRO A 47 8.05 -3.08 18.74
C PRO A 47 9.46 -3.21 19.32
N TYR A 48 9.63 -3.00 20.64
CA TYR A 48 10.94 -3.04 21.29
C TYR A 48 11.72 -4.35 21.06
N THR A 49 11.01 -5.46 21.01
CA THR A 49 11.58 -6.80 20.75
C THR A 49 12.19 -6.96 19.36
N GLU A 50 11.75 -6.17 18.41
CA GLU A 50 12.19 -6.18 17.01
C GLU A 50 13.04 -4.96 16.64
N ASN A 51 13.32 -4.09 17.62
CA ASN A 51 14.11 -2.89 17.39
C ASN A 51 15.52 -3.23 16.92
N LYS A 52 15.95 -2.61 15.82
CA LYS A 52 17.25 -2.78 15.19
C LYS A 52 18.14 -1.53 15.27
N ALA A 53 17.67 -0.47 15.91
CA ALA A 53 18.42 0.78 16.10
C ALA A 53 19.06 0.82 17.50
N SER A 54 20.36 1.08 17.55
CA SER A 54 21.16 1.21 18.76
C SER A 54 21.77 2.60 18.87
N PHE A 55 21.74 3.18 20.07
CA PHE A 55 22.34 4.48 20.38
C PHE A 55 23.48 4.27 21.38
N LEU A 56 24.70 4.50 20.92
CA LEU A 56 25.90 4.42 21.77
C LEU A 56 26.08 5.71 22.58
N LYS A 57 25.78 6.85 21.94
CA LYS A 57 25.86 8.17 22.58
C LYS A 57 24.75 9.07 22.09
N ASN A 58 24.07 9.72 23.02
CA ASN A 58 23.07 10.73 22.73
C ASN A 58 23.08 11.80 23.83
N THR A 59 23.60 12.97 23.48
CA THR A 59 23.59 14.14 24.37
C THR A 59 22.65 15.22 23.86
N THR A 60 21.82 14.89 22.85
CA THR A 60 20.85 15.80 22.25
C THR A 60 19.62 16.02 23.14
N ARG A 61 18.75 16.96 22.76
CA ARG A 61 17.50 17.23 23.49
C ARG A 61 16.45 16.13 23.34
N PHE A 62 16.58 15.27 22.31
CA PHE A 62 15.60 14.23 22.04
C PHE A 62 15.98 12.92 22.76
N HIS A 63 14.97 12.26 23.32
CA HIS A 63 15.12 10.90 23.81
C HIS A 63 15.36 9.92 22.67
N ASN A 64 15.98 8.79 22.98
CA ASN A 64 16.26 7.76 21.98
C ASN A 64 14.99 7.27 21.27
N GLU A 65 13.87 7.17 21.95
CA GLU A 65 12.57 6.76 21.36
C GLU A 65 12.09 7.73 20.28
N ILE A 66 12.22 9.06 20.52
CA ILE A 66 11.87 10.08 19.52
C ILE A 66 12.82 9.98 18.31
N LEU A 67 14.11 9.77 18.56
CA LEU A 67 15.09 9.59 17.48
C LEU A 67 14.83 8.30 16.69
N LYS A 68 14.46 7.20 17.34
CA LYS A 68 14.03 5.96 16.69
C LYS A 68 12.81 6.19 15.81
N GLN A 69 11.78 6.86 16.34
CA GLN A 69 10.57 7.18 15.59
C GLN A 69 10.88 8.07 14.38
N ARG A 70 11.75 9.06 14.52
CA ARG A 70 12.22 9.88 13.39
C ARG A 70 12.98 9.05 12.35
N LEU A 71 13.80 8.11 12.80
CA LEU A 71 14.55 7.20 11.93
C LEU A 71 13.62 6.32 11.12
N SER A 72 12.58 5.75 11.73
CA SER A 72 11.60 4.90 11.03
C SER A 72 10.79 5.64 9.95
N CYS A 73 10.69 6.97 10.04
CA CYS A 73 10.00 7.79 9.05
C CYS A 73 10.90 8.19 7.85
N ILE A 74 12.19 7.87 7.86
CA ILE A 74 13.09 8.23 6.75
C ILE A 74 12.90 7.23 5.61
N PRO A 75 12.48 7.68 4.40
CA PRO A 75 12.34 6.82 3.25
C PRO A 75 13.70 6.34 2.75
N ILE A 76 13.77 5.07 2.35
CA ILE A 76 14.99 4.43 1.85
C ILE A 76 14.78 4.11 0.37
N HIS A 77 15.47 4.83 -0.51
CA HIS A 77 15.33 4.70 -1.96
C HIS A 77 16.22 3.58 -2.50
N PHE A 78 15.98 2.33 -2.05
CA PHE A 78 16.81 1.19 -2.41
C PHE A 78 16.77 0.84 -3.91
N MET A 79 15.67 1.14 -4.62
CA MET A 79 15.54 0.94 -6.06
C MET A 79 16.43 1.87 -6.88
N SER A 80 16.85 3.01 -6.34
CA SER A 80 17.74 3.97 -7.01
C SER A 80 19.22 3.70 -6.75
N SER A 81 19.52 2.74 -5.85
CA SER A 81 20.89 2.38 -5.48
C SER A 81 21.63 1.71 -6.64
N THR A 82 22.90 2.02 -6.85
CA THR A 82 23.79 1.29 -7.76
C THR A 82 24.33 -0.01 -7.18
N ILE A 83 24.02 -0.31 -5.93
CA ILE A 83 24.36 -1.58 -5.28
C ILE A 83 23.55 -2.70 -5.97
N SER A 84 24.23 -3.53 -6.76
CA SER A 84 23.61 -4.58 -7.56
C SER A 84 22.74 -5.54 -6.74
N GLU A 85 23.05 -5.72 -5.46
CA GLU A 85 22.29 -6.54 -4.53
C GLU A 85 20.95 -5.91 -4.15
N PHE A 86 20.88 -4.57 -4.06
CA PHE A 86 19.61 -3.89 -3.81
C PHE A 86 18.65 -3.97 -4.98
N TYR A 87 19.12 -4.03 -6.22
CA TYR A 87 18.28 -4.32 -7.38
C TYR A 87 17.65 -5.71 -7.33
N SER A 88 18.29 -6.66 -6.65
CA SER A 88 17.75 -8.02 -6.47
C SER A 88 16.75 -8.12 -5.31
N ILE A 89 16.51 -7.03 -4.58
CA ILE A 89 15.48 -6.94 -3.55
C ILE A 89 14.11 -6.79 -4.25
N ASP A 90 13.59 -7.92 -4.69
CA ASP A 90 12.19 -8.01 -5.10
C ASP A 90 11.37 -8.37 -3.86
N ILE A 91 10.83 -7.36 -3.21
CA ILE A 91 9.99 -7.55 -2.04
C ILE A 91 8.59 -7.88 -2.54
N GLY A 92 8.34 -9.14 -2.90
CA GLY A 92 7.02 -9.72 -3.08
C GLY A 92 6.37 -10.02 -1.73
N TYR A 93 5.09 -10.33 -1.73
CA TYR A 93 4.35 -10.64 -0.51
C TYR A 93 4.84 -11.93 0.15
N VAL A 94 5.35 -12.89 -0.62
CA VAL A 94 5.58 -14.27 -0.15
C VAL A 94 7.01 -14.78 -0.34
N ASP A 95 7.61 -14.61 -1.50
CA ASP A 95 8.70 -15.50 -1.94
C ASP A 95 10.13 -15.05 -1.62
N ASN A 96 10.41 -13.74 -1.53
CA ASN A 96 11.78 -13.23 -1.43
C ASN A 96 12.21 -12.76 -0.03
N LEU A 97 11.37 -12.93 0.98
CA LEU A 97 11.63 -12.43 2.33
C LEU A 97 12.95 -12.94 2.95
N LEU A 98 13.29 -14.21 2.69
CA LEU A 98 14.52 -14.78 3.25
C LEU A 98 15.78 -14.28 2.53
N LYS A 99 15.75 -14.12 1.20
CA LYS A 99 16.86 -13.55 0.43
C LYS A 99 17.02 -12.07 0.76
N THR A 100 15.93 -11.34 0.75
CA THR A 100 15.90 -9.92 1.13
C THR A 100 16.44 -9.70 2.53
N LYS A 101 16.05 -10.52 3.49
CA LYS A 101 16.56 -10.44 4.87
C LYS A 101 18.07 -10.61 4.93
N LYS A 102 18.65 -11.59 4.23
CA LYS A 102 20.11 -11.80 4.18
C LYS A 102 20.85 -10.60 3.57
N ILE A 103 20.34 -10.03 2.49
CA ILE A 103 20.92 -8.85 1.85
C ILE A 103 20.87 -7.65 2.81
N LEU A 104 19.72 -7.42 3.46
CA LEU A 104 19.56 -6.29 4.38
C LEU A 104 20.41 -6.41 5.64
N GLU A 105 20.63 -7.62 6.17
CA GLU A 105 21.47 -7.89 7.34
C GLU A 105 22.97 -7.63 7.07
N LYS A 106 23.40 -7.64 5.82
CA LYS A 106 24.76 -7.34 5.39
C LYS A 106 25.13 -5.87 5.64
N TYR A 107 24.19 -4.95 5.52
CA TYR A 107 24.43 -3.52 5.60
C TYR A 107 24.02 -2.93 6.94
N LEU A 108 24.80 -1.96 7.42
CA LEU A 108 24.56 -1.25 8.67
C LEU A 108 24.58 0.27 8.40
N LEU A 109 23.53 0.96 8.80
CA LEU A 109 23.54 2.41 8.88
C LEU A 109 24.35 2.85 10.09
N GLU A 110 25.25 3.81 9.93
CA GLU A 110 26.00 4.43 11.01
C GLU A 110 25.90 5.96 10.92
N LEU A 111 25.83 6.58 12.08
CA LEU A 111 25.88 8.02 12.26
C LEU A 111 26.75 8.31 13.49
N ASP A 112 27.81 9.12 13.33
CA ASP A 112 28.67 9.58 14.40
C ASP A 112 29.03 11.04 14.15
N GLU A 113 28.33 11.95 14.86
CA GLU A 113 28.48 13.38 14.71
C GLU A 113 28.57 14.08 16.07
N THR A 114 29.54 14.99 16.16
CA THR A 114 29.75 15.84 17.32
C THR A 114 29.89 17.29 16.89
N ASN A 115 29.12 18.17 17.49
CA ASN A 115 29.22 19.59 17.19
C ASN A 115 30.41 20.23 17.91
N THR A 116 31.44 20.59 17.17
CA THR A 116 32.63 21.31 17.68
C THR A 116 32.62 22.80 17.31
N SER A 117 31.55 23.27 16.66
CA SER A 117 31.42 24.67 16.21
C SER A 117 30.68 25.54 17.22
N ASP A 118 30.73 26.85 17.01
CA ASP A 118 30.02 27.86 17.83
C ASP A 118 28.56 28.06 17.41
N ILE A 119 28.11 27.36 16.35
CA ILE A 119 26.75 27.45 15.83
C ILE A 119 26.03 26.09 15.92
N THR A 120 24.70 26.13 15.88
CA THR A 120 23.91 24.90 15.86
C THR A 120 24.15 24.13 14.54
N MET A 121 24.52 22.86 14.68
CA MET A 121 24.74 21.95 13.56
C MET A 121 23.46 21.18 13.25
N ASN A 122 23.06 21.18 12.00
CA ASN A 122 21.96 20.34 11.51
C ASN A 122 22.53 19.00 11.04
N VAL A 123 22.19 17.92 11.73
CA VAL A 123 22.50 16.55 11.28
C VAL A 123 21.35 16.08 10.41
N THR A 124 21.68 15.76 9.17
CA THR A 124 20.72 15.39 8.11
C THR A 124 21.06 14.00 7.56
N THR A 125 20.26 13.47 6.65
CA THR A 125 20.56 12.20 5.95
C THR A 125 21.85 12.26 5.11
N GLU A 126 22.41 13.43 4.84
CA GLU A 126 23.73 13.62 4.22
C GLU A 126 24.88 13.06 5.06
N HIS A 127 24.72 13.08 6.41
CA HIS A 127 25.72 12.57 7.36
C HIS A 127 25.65 11.06 7.55
N PHE A 128 24.67 10.41 6.95
CA PHE A 128 24.51 8.95 7.07
C PHE A 128 25.63 8.24 6.31
N LYS A 129 26.16 7.18 6.93
CA LYS A 129 27.15 6.27 6.36
C LYS A 129 26.60 4.87 6.36
N ILE A 130 26.85 4.10 5.31
CA ILE A 130 26.44 2.71 5.21
C ILE A 130 27.71 1.86 5.21
N PHE A 131 27.80 0.97 6.20
CA PHE A 131 28.90 0.02 6.36
C PHE A 131 28.49 -1.34 5.80
N ASP A 132 29.31 -1.90 4.89
CA ASP A 132 29.18 -3.27 4.39
C ASP A 132 29.96 -4.21 5.32
N LYS A 133 29.23 -5.07 6.06
CA LYS A 133 29.81 -6.00 7.03
C LYS A 133 30.64 -7.11 6.38
N GLU A 134 30.32 -7.50 5.12
CA GLU A 134 31.08 -8.54 4.40
C GLU A 134 32.36 -8.00 3.78
N ALA A 135 32.25 -6.85 3.09
CA ALA A 135 33.40 -6.20 2.49
C ALA A 135 34.27 -5.44 3.52
N ASN A 136 33.77 -5.25 4.73
CA ASN A 136 34.41 -4.53 5.85
C ASN A 136 34.85 -3.11 5.44
N ASN A 137 34.00 -2.41 4.68
CA ASN A 137 34.25 -1.06 4.23
C ASN A 137 32.96 -0.22 4.20
N TYR A 138 33.13 1.11 4.10
CA TYR A 138 32.00 2.01 3.90
C TYR A 138 31.66 2.12 2.41
N ILE A 139 30.36 2.19 2.14
CA ILE A 139 29.86 2.50 0.80
C ILE A 139 30.23 3.94 0.45
N PRO A 140 30.65 4.23 -0.79
CA PRO A 140 30.99 5.58 -1.23
C PRO A 140 29.81 6.54 -1.04
N GLN A 141 30.09 7.77 -0.58
CA GLN A 141 29.05 8.77 -0.32
C GLN A 141 28.13 9.09 -1.52
N PRO A 142 28.62 9.10 -2.79
CA PRO A 142 27.73 9.27 -3.94
C PRO A 142 26.65 8.18 -4.07
N GLU A 143 26.93 6.94 -3.66
CA GLU A 143 25.96 5.85 -3.65
C GLU A 143 24.97 5.97 -2.47
N VAL A 144 25.47 6.37 -1.29
CA VAL A 144 24.60 6.67 -0.13
C VAL A 144 23.61 7.79 -0.47
N LYS A 145 24.04 8.78 -1.27
CA LYS A 145 23.20 9.88 -1.77
C LYS A 145 22.05 9.38 -2.68
N LEU A 146 22.20 8.28 -3.39
CA LEU A 146 21.13 7.68 -4.18
C LEU A 146 20.10 6.99 -3.29
N ILE A 147 20.53 6.44 -2.15
CA ILE A 147 19.65 5.81 -1.17
C ILE A 147 18.89 6.86 -0.33
N PHE A 148 19.54 7.98 -0.03
CA PHE A 148 18.96 9.11 0.71
C PHE A 148 19.06 10.40 -0.13
N PRO A 149 18.30 10.52 -1.22
CA PRO A 149 18.43 11.64 -2.13
C PRO A 149 17.99 12.96 -1.49
N PRO A 150 18.67 14.08 -1.84
CA PRO A 150 18.19 15.40 -1.45
C PRO A 150 16.95 15.80 -2.25
N PHE A 151 16.14 16.64 -1.65
CA PHE A 151 15.11 17.37 -2.37
C PHE A 151 15.70 18.64 -3.00
N ILE A 152 15.52 18.81 -4.30
CA ILE A 152 15.94 20.01 -5.04
C ILE A 152 14.67 20.75 -5.47
N PRO A 153 14.37 21.94 -4.90
CA PRO A 153 13.23 22.73 -5.32
C PRO A 153 13.38 23.22 -6.76
N TYR A 154 12.28 23.26 -7.52
CA TYR A 154 12.23 23.61 -8.95
C TYR A 154 12.98 24.92 -9.32
N ASN A 155 13.06 25.90 -8.40
CA ASN A 155 13.66 27.22 -8.66
C ASN A 155 14.97 27.47 -7.90
N ARG A 156 15.62 26.44 -7.35
CA ARG A 156 16.85 26.58 -6.56
C ARG A 156 17.79 25.40 -6.82
N ASP A 157 19.08 25.69 -6.97
CA ASP A 157 20.14 24.67 -7.06
C ASP A 157 20.59 24.15 -5.68
N THR A 158 19.83 24.46 -4.62
CA THR A 158 20.18 24.07 -3.25
C THR A 158 19.58 22.70 -2.94
N GLU A 159 20.42 21.77 -2.53
CA GLU A 159 20.03 20.45 -2.07
C GLU A 159 19.55 20.53 -0.61
N TYR A 160 18.38 19.93 -0.33
CA TYR A 160 17.82 19.83 1.02
C TYR A 160 17.72 18.37 1.43
N TYR A 161 18.46 17.99 2.44
CA TYR A 161 18.42 16.65 3.03
C TYR A 161 17.43 16.61 4.21
N ILE A 162 16.93 15.43 4.53
CA ILE A 162 15.99 15.25 5.63
C ILE A 162 16.72 15.52 6.95
N LEU A 163 16.19 16.47 7.73
CA LEU A 163 16.74 16.83 9.04
C LEU A 163 16.45 15.71 10.05
N TYR A 164 17.52 15.09 10.57
CA TYR A 164 17.40 14.07 11.61
C TYR A 164 17.40 14.67 13.01
N VAL A 165 18.44 15.42 13.37
CA VAL A 165 18.56 16.07 14.68
C VAL A 165 19.39 17.34 14.59
N LYS A 166 19.20 18.25 15.55
CA LYS A 166 20.03 19.47 15.70
C LYS A 166 20.92 19.29 16.91
N LEU A 167 22.21 19.56 16.75
CA LEU A 167 23.22 19.54 17.82
C LEU A 167 23.53 20.97 18.24
N ARG A 168 23.44 21.27 19.53
CA ARG A 168 23.82 22.57 20.09
C ARG A 168 25.33 22.79 19.99
N PRO A 169 25.77 24.07 19.91
CA PRO A 169 27.18 24.42 19.78
C PRO A 169 27.99 24.01 21.04
N LYS A 170 29.31 24.07 20.90
CA LYS A 170 30.22 23.95 22.03
C LYS A 170 29.94 25.02 23.09
N ILE A 171 30.25 24.72 24.32
CA ILE A 171 30.09 25.64 25.46
C ILE A 171 31.37 26.43 25.68
N THR A 172 32.51 25.73 25.60
CA THR A 172 33.88 26.26 25.66
C THR A 172 34.76 25.48 24.73
N ASP A 173 36.02 25.92 24.55
CA ASP A 173 36.96 25.18 23.68
C ASP A 173 37.28 23.76 24.23
N ASP A 174 37.22 23.59 25.55
CA ASP A 174 37.46 22.29 26.22
C ASP A 174 36.21 21.40 26.30
N ILE A 175 35.01 21.95 26.12
CA ILE A 175 33.74 21.25 26.27
C ILE A 175 33.02 21.27 24.89
N PRO A 176 33.08 20.16 24.14
CA PRO A 176 32.38 20.09 22.85
C PRO A 176 30.86 20.24 23.04
N GLY A 177 30.17 20.56 21.97
CA GLY A 177 28.73 20.62 21.92
C GLY A 177 28.08 19.24 21.99
N GLU A 178 26.82 19.21 21.64
CA GLU A 178 26.05 17.96 21.62
C GLU A 178 26.61 16.98 20.57
N SER A 179 26.41 15.69 20.84
CA SER A 179 26.87 14.61 20.00
C SER A 179 25.82 13.50 19.91
N ILE A 180 25.84 12.79 18.80
CA ILE A 180 25.03 11.62 18.55
C ILE A 180 25.88 10.54 17.89
N GLN A 181 25.79 9.30 18.42
CA GLN A 181 26.39 8.12 17.82
C GLN A 181 25.36 7.00 17.86
N MET A 182 24.98 6.52 16.67
CA MET A 182 23.98 5.48 16.51
C MET A 182 24.31 4.56 15.35
N SER A 183 23.73 3.35 15.41
CA SER A 183 23.72 2.40 14.30
C SER A 183 22.34 1.78 14.15
N SER A 184 21.98 1.36 12.94
CA SER A 184 20.73 0.65 12.67
C SER A 184 20.90 -0.33 11.52
N GLU A 185 20.38 -1.52 11.68
CA GLU A 185 20.25 -2.49 10.58
C GLU A 185 19.03 -2.13 9.71
N PHE A 186 19.15 -2.46 8.43
CA PHE A 186 18.02 -2.41 7.50
C PHE A 186 17.06 -3.57 7.74
N SER A 187 15.79 -3.36 7.48
CA SER A 187 14.73 -4.33 7.58
C SER A 187 13.71 -4.11 6.47
N TYR A 188 12.66 -4.89 6.45
CA TYR A 188 11.53 -4.67 5.57
C TYR A 188 10.24 -4.62 6.39
N GLY A 189 9.23 -3.94 5.87
CA GLY A 189 7.91 -3.82 6.48
C GLY A 189 6.93 -3.13 5.55
N SER A 190 5.69 -3.08 5.93
CA SER A 190 4.62 -2.43 5.18
C SER A 190 3.84 -1.45 6.06
N ALA A 191 3.11 -0.54 5.43
CA ALA A 191 2.27 0.42 6.15
C ALA A 191 1.13 -0.24 6.95
N LYS A 192 0.83 -1.52 6.70
CA LYS A 192 -0.10 -2.30 7.52
C LYS A 192 0.43 -2.51 8.95
N GLU A 193 1.76 -2.60 9.11
CA GLU A 193 2.43 -2.72 10.41
C GLU A 193 2.55 -1.37 11.11
N ASP A 194 3.03 -0.34 10.38
CA ASP A 194 3.18 1.02 10.88
C ASP A 194 3.04 2.01 9.71
N GLY A 195 2.22 3.04 9.88
CA GLY A 195 1.98 4.07 8.88
C GLY A 195 3.22 4.83 8.42
N SER A 196 4.31 4.82 9.19
CA SER A 196 5.61 5.39 8.80
C SER A 196 6.25 4.68 7.61
N PHE A 197 5.83 3.45 7.30
CA PHE A 197 6.35 2.63 6.20
C PHE A 197 5.54 2.77 4.90
N SER A 198 4.65 3.78 4.83
CA SER A 198 3.87 4.02 3.61
C SER A 198 4.78 4.38 2.44
N VAL A 199 4.48 3.80 1.28
CA VAL A 199 5.18 4.09 0.00
C VAL A 199 4.45 5.15 -0.81
N VAL A 200 3.26 5.55 -0.40
CA VAL A 200 2.42 6.55 -1.06
C VAL A 200 2.18 7.75 -0.17
N GLN A 201 2.24 8.94 -0.77
CA GLN A 201 1.81 10.18 -0.15
C GLN A 201 0.30 10.34 -0.29
N THR A 202 -0.23 10.06 -1.48
CA THR A 202 -1.65 10.13 -1.80
C THR A 202 -2.04 8.90 -2.62
N CYS A 203 -3.10 8.22 -2.22
CA CYS A 203 -3.75 7.20 -3.02
C CYS A 203 -5.25 7.28 -2.78
N ALA A 204 -5.97 7.84 -3.74
CA ALA A 204 -7.40 8.06 -3.65
C ALA A 204 -8.09 7.79 -5.00
N TYR A 205 -9.37 7.46 -4.95
CA TYR A 205 -10.22 7.43 -6.12
C TYR A 205 -11.55 8.12 -5.85
N GLY A 206 -12.16 8.61 -6.90
CA GLY A 206 -13.53 9.10 -6.91
C GLY A 206 -14.33 8.47 -8.04
N ASN A 207 -15.65 8.53 -7.96
CA ASN A 207 -16.48 8.12 -9.08
C ASN A 207 -16.26 9.06 -10.29
N THR A 208 -16.21 8.51 -11.47
CA THR A 208 -16.13 9.28 -12.71
C THR A 208 -17.44 10.01 -12.94
N VAL A 209 -17.40 11.32 -13.09
CA VAL A 209 -18.61 12.12 -13.35
C VAL A 209 -19.14 11.80 -14.74
N ASP A 210 -20.45 11.60 -14.85
CA ASP A 210 -21.16 11.57 -16.12
C ASP A 210 -21.40 13.01 -16.60
N GLU A 211 -20.51 13.49 -17.46
CA GLU A 211 -20.51 14.89 -17.91
C GLU A 211 -21.79 15.25 -18.69
N GLU A 212 -22.29 14.32 -19.51
CA GLU A 212 -23.48 14.54 -20.33
C GLU A 212 -24.75 14.65 -19.46
N ALA A 213 -24.93 13.67 -18.57
CA ALA A 213 -26.05 13.67 -17.63
C ALA A 213 -25.98 14.84 -16.64
N ALA A 214 -24.78 15.22 -16.21
CA ALA A 214 -24.56 16.35 -15.33
C ALA A 214 -24.90 17.68 -16.00
N GLU A 215 -24.50 17.88 -17.26
CA GLU A 215 -24.79 19.10 -17.99
C GLU A 215 -26.31 19.25 -18.27
N LEU A 216 -26.98 18.17 -18.68
CA LEU A 216 -28.42 18.15 -18.84
C LEU A 216 -29.14 18.57 -17.56
N LYS A 217 -28.71 18.01 -16.42
CA LYS A 217 -29.32 18.32 -15.13
C LYS A 217 -29.05 19.75 -14.66
N LEU A 218 -27.87 20.30 -14.99
CA LEU A 218 -27.58 21.70 -14.74
C LEU A 218 -28.48 22.64 -15.56
N GLN A 219 -28.75 22.31 -16.84
CA GLN A 219 -29.65 23.07 -17.70
C GLN A 219 -31.09 23.05 -17.18
N GLU A 220 -31.56 21.89 -16.71
CA GLU A 220 -32.86 21.79 -16.02
C GLU A 220 -32.93 22.71 -14.82
N LYS A 221 -31.90 22.69 -13.96
CA LYS A 221 -31.79 23.55 -12.78
C LYS A 221 -31.74 25.04 -13.12
N ARG A 222 -30.97 25.42 -14.14
CA ARG A 222 -30.92 26.80 -14.61
C ARG A 222 -32.29 27.29 -15.11
N SER A 223 -33.06 26.46 -15.76
CA SER A 223 -34.44 26.81 -16.20
C SER A 223 -35.40 26.97 -15.01
N GLU A 224 -35.26 26.13 -13.95
CA GLU A 224 -36.01 26.30 -12.71
C GLU A 224 -35.66 27.63 -12.02
N TRP A 225 -34.36 27.92 -11.84
CA TRP A 225 -33.87 29.13 -11.20
C TRP A 225 -34.20 30.41 -11.94
N SER A 226 -34.31 30.37 -13.27
CA SER A 226 -34.65 31.54 -14.09
C SER A 226 -35.99 32.17 -13.74
N SER A 227 -36.88 31.43 -13.09
CA SER A 227 -38.19 31.93 -12.63
C SER A 227 -38.13 32.68 -11.30
N THR A 228 -37.05 32.52 -10.51
CA THR A 228 -36.98 33.01 -9.12
C THR A 228 -35.72 33.81 -8.79
N MET A 229 -34.69 33.75 -9.62
CA MET A 229 -33.36 34.32 -9.34
C MET A 229 -32.92 35.29 -10.44
N THR A 230 -32.02 36.20 -10.11
CA THR A 230 -31.31 37.07 -11.06
C THR A 230 -30.22 36.31 -11.79
N VAL A 231 -29.74 36.85 -12.93
CA VAL A 231 -28.67 36.19 -13.74
C VAL A 231 -27.42 35.97 -12.92
N ASP A 232 -26.98 36.93 -12.12
CA ASP A 232 -25.78 36.83 -11.26
C ASP A 232 -25.93 35.77 -10.17
N GLU A 233 -27.13 35.58 -9.63
CA GLU A 233 -27.44 34.53 -8.67
C GLU A 233 -27.43 33.15 -9.31
N ILE A 234 -28.01 33.03 -10.54
CA ILE A 234 -28.00 31.76 -11.31
C ILE A 234 -26.57 31.32 -11.61
N ASP A 235 -25.69 32.24 -12.00
CA ASP A 235 -24.30 31.89 -12.29
C ASP A 235 -23.57 31.44 -11.03
N ARG A 236 -23.77 32.09 -9.89
CA ARG A 236 -23.20 31.71 -8.58
C ARG A 236 -23.71 30.34 -8.13
N GLU A 237 -25.00 30.09 -8.22
CA GLU A 237 -25.59 28.79 -7.89
C GLU A 237 -25.15 27.70 -8.88
N SER A 238 -24.94 28.03 -10.16
CA SER A 238 -24.38 27.08 -11.13
C SER A 238 -22.96 26.66 -10.77
N GLU A 239 -22.12 27.59 -10.30
CA GLU A 239 -20.76 27.23 -9.82
C GLU A 239 -20.82 26.39 -8.53
N ASN A 240 -21.68 26.73 -7.57
CA ASN A 240 -21.91 25.92 -6.37
C ASN A 240 -22.38 24.51 -6.74
N TRP A 241 -23.32 24.39 -7.66
CA TRP A 241 -23.84 23.12 -8.13
C TRP A 241 -22.75 22.26 -8.79
N LYS A 242 -21.89 22.86 -9.64
CA LYS A 242 -20.75 22.17 -10.25
C LYS A 242 -19.76 21.62 -9.22
N LEU A 243 -19.53 22.35 -8.15
CA LEU A 243 -18.61 21.93 -7.08
C LEU A 243 -19.17 20.78 -6.23
N LEU A 244 -20.48 20.73 -6.01
CA LEU A 244 -21.14 19.84 -5.05
C LEU A 244 -21.99 18.76 -5.73
N GLU A 245 -23.11 19.16 -6.33
CA GLU A 245 -24.14 18.22 -6.82
C GLU A 245 -23.71 17.45 -8.06
N ARG A 246 -22.91 18.04 -8.96
CA ARG A 246 -22.38 17.39 -10.16
C ARG A 246 -21.67 16.08 -9.82
N LYS A 247 -20.95 16.01 -8.70
CA LYS A 247 -20.20 14.82 -8.28
C LYS A 247 -21.11 13.64 -7.88
N ARG A 248 -22.41 13.88 -7.70
CA ARG A 248 -23.40 12.83 -7.42
C ARG A 248 -23.92 12.14 -8.68
N ILE A 249 -23.64 12.74 -9.84
CA ILE A 249 -24.03 12.20 -11.14
C ILE A 249 -22.77 11.55 -11.74
N PHE A 250 -22.70 10.25 -11.68
CA PHE A 250 -21.49 9.51 -12.04
C PHE A 250 -21.81 8.27 -12.86
N LEU A 251 -20.83 7.86 -13.65
CA LEU A 251 -20.87 6.62 -14.41
C LEU A 251 -20.72 5.43 -13.45
N PRO A 252 -21.63 4.44 -13.49
CA PRO A 252 -21.48 3.23 -12.68
C PRO A 252 -20.23 2.46 -13.12
N ASN A 253 -19.54 1.87 -12.15
CA ASN A 253 -18.35 1.04 -12.38
C ASN A 253 -17.18 1.75 -13.10
N SER A 254 -17.03 3.06 -12.87
CA SER A 254 -15.93 3.87 -13.39
C SER A 254 -15.36 4.79 -12.30
N PHE A 255 -14.03 4.77 -12.14
CA PHE A 255 -13.34 5.41 -11.03
C PHE A 255 -12.09 6.14 -11.51
N ASP A 256 -11.94 7.41 -11.12
CA ASP A 256 -10.77 8.24 -11.40
C ASP A 256 -9.80 8.16 -10.22
N PHE A 257 -8.65 7.53 -10.44
CA PHE A 257 -7.58 7.35 -9.45
C PHE A 257 -6.57 8.48 -9.49
N THR A 258 -6.01 8.80 -8.32
CA THR A 258 -4.85 9.67 -8.17
C THR A 258 -3.88 9.00 -7.22
N VAL A 259 -2.64 8.76 -7.69
CA VAL A 259 -1.56 8.13 -6.94
C VAL A 259 -0.35 9.05 -6.92
N GLU A 260 0.19 9.31 -5.74
CA GLU A 260 1.43 10.07 -5.52
C GLU A 260 2.37 9.24 -4.65
N SER A 261 3.52 8.91 -5.19
CA SER A 261 4.59 8.22 -4.47
C SER A 261 5.33 9.17 -3.53
N ILE A 262 5.92 8.62 -2.46
CA ILE A 262 6.94 9.34 -1.67
C ILE A 262 8.35 9.26 -2.32
N GLY A 263 8.48 8.61 -3.49
CA GLY A 263 9.71 8.53 -4.28
C GLY A 263 10.47 7.21 -4.18
N ILE A 264 10.05 6.26 -3.33
CA ILE A 264 10.69 4.94 -3.22
C ILE A 264 10.43 4.08 -4.47
N TYR A 265 9.19 4.08 -4.94
CA TYR A 265 8.74 3.41 -6.15
C TYR A 265 8.14 4.43 -7.11
N ASP A 266 8.24 4.19 -8.40
CA ASP A 266 7.49 4.95 -9.40
C ASP A 266 5.98 4.71 -9.24
N ASN A 267 5.18 5.72 -9.57
CA ASN A 267 3.73 5.67 -9.38
C ASN A 267 3.05 4.49 -10.11
N GLN A 268 3.51 4.15 -11.32
CA GLN A 268 3.00 3.00 -12.08
C GLN A 268 3.41 1.67 -11.44
N VAL A 269 4.63 1.57 -10.92
CA VAL A 269 5.14 0.39 -10.20
C VAL A 269 4.33 0.14 -8.92
N ILE A 270 3.86 1.19 -8.23
CA ILE A 270 2.98 1.04 -7.07
C ILE A 270 1.68 0.33 -7.45
N VAL A 271 1.07 0.71 -8.56
CA VAL A 271 -0.20 0.11 -9.01
C VAL A 271 0.01 -1.35 -9.43
N THR A 272 1.08 -1.65 -10.17
CA THR A 272 1.39 -3.03 -10.60
C THR A 272 1.73 -3.93 -9.43
N LYS A 273 2.58 -3.48 -8.48
CA LYS A 273 2.87 -4.23 -7.25
C LYS A 273 1.61 -4.51 -6.41
N ALA A 274 0.69 -3.55 -6.33
CA ALA A 274 -0.58 -3.79 -5.65
C ALA A 274 -1.41 -4.90 -6.33
N CYS A 275 -1.44 -4.94 -7.66
CA CYS A 275 -2.09 -6.03 -8.40
C CYS A 275 -1.41 -7.38 -8.10
N GLU A 276 -0.08 -7.42 -8.13
CA GLU A 276 0.72 -8.62 -7.86
C GLU A 276 0.46 -9.16 -6.45
N ILE A 277 0.46 -8.29 -5.43
CA ILE A 277 0.17 -8.67 -4.04
C ILE A 277 -1.25 -9.25 -3.91
N ILE A 278 -2.24 -8.64 -4.56
CA ILE A 278 -3.61 -9.18 -4.54
C ILE A 278 -3.66 -10.55 -5.22
N ILE A 279 -3.00 -10.72 -6.35
CA ILE A 279 -2.92 -12.00 -7.07
C ILE A 279 -2.26 -13.06 -6.19
N GLU A 280 -1.13 -12.75 -5.53
CA GLU A 280 -0.45 -13.70 -4.62
C GLU A 280 -1.35 -14.11 -3.45
N ARG A 281 -2.08 -13.16 -2.83
CA ARG A 281 -3.05 -13.46 -1.75
C ARG A 281 -4.20 -14.35 -2.24
N LEU A 282 -4.69 -14.12 -3.45
CA LEU A 282 -5.72 -14.97 -4.06
C LEU A 282 -5.20 -16.38 -4.36
N TYR A 283 -3.94 -16.53 -4.81
CA TYR A 283 -3.29 -17.83 -4.96
C TYR A 283 -3.12 -18.56 -3.63
N LEU A 284 -2.72 -17.84 -2.57
CA LEU A 284 -2.63 -18.41 -1.22
C LEU A 284 -3.98 -18.91 -0.72
N LEU A 285 -5.05 -18.15 -0.95
CA LEU A 285 -6.41 -18.57 -0.60
C LEU A 285 -6.84 -19.79 -1.42
N ASN A 286 -6.55 -19.83 -2.72
CA ASN A 286 -6.82 -20.99 -3.57
C ASN A 286 -6.08 -22.25 -3.07
N TYR A 287 -4.80 -22.10 -2.71
CA TYR A 287 -4.01 -23.17 -2.15
C TYR A 287 -4.56 -23.67 -0.79
N SER A 288 -5.09 -22.76 0.04
CA SER A 288 -5.73 -23.14 1.31
C SER A 288 -6.98 -24.02 1.07
N ILE A 289 -7.70 -23.79 -0.02
CA ILE A 289 -8.85 -24.62 -0.43
C ILE A 289 -8.36 -25.99 -0.91
N ASP A 290 -7.31 -26.04 -1.75
CA ASP A 290 -6.73 -27.28 -2.29
C ASP A 290 -6.15 -28.17 -1.18
N SER A 291 -5.55 -27.55 -0.15
CA SER A 291 -4.99 -28.24 1.01
C SER A 291 -6.00 -28.57 2.11
N ASP A 292 -7.29 -28.39 1.86
CA ASP A 292 -8.41 -28.62 2.81
C ASP A 292 -8.27 -27.86 4.14
N LYS A 293 -7.60 -26.69 4.11
CA LYS A 293 -7.41 -25.82 5.28
C LYS A 293 -8.48 -24.73 5.40
N LEU A 294 -9.32 -24.53 4.36
CA LEU A 294 -10.44 -23.59 4.42
C LEU A 294 -11.57 -24.16 5.29
N GLU A 295 -11.87 -23.48 6.37
CA GLU A 295 -12.97 -23.87 7.26
C GLU A 295 -14.33 -23.41 6.70
N ILE A 296 -15.27 -24.36 6.55
CA ILE A 296 -16.66 -24.09 6.22
C ILE A 296 -17.52 -24.66 7.33
N LYS A 297 -18.33 -23.82 7.98
CA LYS A 297 -19.20 -24.20 9.09
C LYS A 297 -20.66 -23.92 8.73
N THR A 298 -21.57 -24.75 9.21
CA THR A 298 -23.01 -24.44 9.14
C THR A 298 -23.27 -23.16 9.95
N SER A 299 -23.99 -22.21 9.38
CA SER A 299 -24.30 -20.96 10.06
C SER A 299 -25.18 -21.19 11.29
N PRO A 300 -24.91 -20.52 12.41
CA PRO A 300 -25.74 -20.62 13.61
C PRO A 300 -27.13 -19.96 13.49
N ASN A 301 -27.40 -19.30 12.37
CA ASN A 301 -28.67 -18.60 12.15
C ASN A 301 -29.80 -19.55 11.72
N ILE A 302 -31.05 -19.08 11.85
CA ILE A 302 -32.28 -19.78 11.50
C ILE A 302 -32.45 -19.97 9.97
N THR A 303 -31.61 -19.29 9.14
CA THR A 303 -31.72 -19.38 7.68
C THR A 303 -31.28 -20.77 7.21
N GLU A 304 -32.18 -21.46 6.49
CA GLU A 304 -31.90 -22.78 5.94
C GLU A 304 -30.75 -22.75 4.93
N ASN A 305 -30.03 -23.85 4.81
CA ASN A 305 -28.93 -24.06 3.85
C ASN A 305 -27.86 -22.95 3.90
N SER A 306 -27.56 -22.42 5.10
CA SER A 306 -26.60 -21.33 5.32
C SER A 306 -25.27 -21.85 5.85
N TYR A 307 -24.20 -21.38 5.24
CA TYR A 307 -22.82 -21.75 5.57
C TYR A 307 -21.96 -20.51 5.78
N ASP A 308 -21.03 -20.60 6.71
CA ASP A 308 -20.02 -19.60 7.02
C ASP A 308 -18.66 -20.07 6.52
N ILE A 309 -18.11 -19.37 5.55
CA ILE A 309 -16.77 -19.56 5.02
C ILE A 309 -15.83 -18.66 5.84
N ILE A 310 -14.88 -19.27 6.55
CA ILE A 310 -13.98 -18.55 7.46
C ILE A 310 -12.68 -18.23 6.74
N LEU A 311 -12.36 -16.93 6.63
CA LEU A 311 -11.14 -16.43 6.04
C LEU A 311 -10.21 -15.96 7.17
N PHE A 312 -9.09 -16.65 7.37
CA PHE A 312 -8.09 -16.28 8.37
C PHE A 312 -7.14 -15.21 7.83
N ASN A 313 -6.81 -14.24 8.69
CA ASN A 313 -5.91 -13.12 8.41
C ASN A 313 -6.25 -12.30 7.15
N ASP A 314 -7.47 -12.47 6.63
CA ASP A 314 -8.02 -11.66 5.57
C ASP A 314 -9.04 -10.64 6.10
N ASP A 315 -9.03 -9.49 5.45
CA ASP A 315 -9.88 -8.36 5.81
C ASP A 315 -10.88 -8.05 4.69
N TYR A 316 -11.48 -6.87 4.80
CA TYR A 316 -12.42 -6.35 3.78
C TYR A 316 -11.83 -6.30 2.36
N THR A 317 -10.51 -6.34 2.19
CA THR A 317 -9.87 -6.28 0.87
C THR A 317 -10.19 -7.53 0.07
N ILE A 318 -9.79 -8.71 0.55
CA ILE A 318 -10.05 -9.99 -0.14
C ILE A 318 -11.50 -10.44 0.06
N GLY A 319 -12.01 -10.35 1.29
CA GLY A 319 -13.33 -10.85 1.63
C GLY A 319 -14.47 -10.16 0.87
N SER A 320 -14.42 -8.83 0.69
CA SER A 320 -15.46 -8.12 -0.05
C SER A 320 -15.41 -8.39 -1.56
N MET A 321 -14.20 -8.56 -2.13
CA MET A 321 -14.06 -8.91 -3.54
C MET A 321 -14.61 -10.31 -3.82
N LEU A 322 -14.23 -11.28 -2.99
CA LEU A 322 -14.69 -12.65 -3.14
C LEU A 322 -16.21 -12.74 -2.97
N GLN A 323 -16.75 -12.10 -1.93
CA GLN A 323 -18.20 -12.00 -1.71
C GLN A 323 -18.91 -11.39 -2.94
N TYR A 324 -18.39 -10.28 -3.48
CA TYR A 324 -19.02 -9.65 -4.63
C TYR A 324 -19.03 -10.54 -5.87
N VAL A 325 -17.92 -11.22 -6.18
CA VAL A 325 -17.84 -12.11 -7.35
C VAL A 325 -18.73 -13.32 -7.18
N MET A 326 -18.75 -13.93 -5.98
CA MET A 326 -19.69 -15.02 -5.68
C MET A 326 -21.16 -14.58 -5.84
N TYR A 327 -21.49 -13.38 -5.36
CA TYR A 327 -22.84 -12.82 -5.48
C TYR A 327 -23.24 -12.65 -6.95
N ILE A 328 -22.45 -11.96 -7.78
CA ILE A 328 -22.82 -11.70 -9.18
C ILE A 328 -22.82 -12.95 -10.06
N THR A 329 -22.10 -14.01 -9.64
CA THR A 329 -21.99 -15.25 -10.41
C THR A 329 -23.11 -16.22 -10.11
N TYR A 330 -23.57 -16.29 -8.86
CA TYR A 330 -24.46 -17.34 -8.39
C TYR A 330 -25.83 -16.87 -7.88
N TYR A 331 -26.02 -15.57 -7.66
CA TYR A 331 -27.31 -15.00 -7.27
C TYR A 331 -28.09 -14.59 -8.54
N PRO A 332 -29.41 -14.79 -8.60
CA PRO A 332 -30.28 -15.50 -7.64
C PRO A 332 -30.42 -17.01 -7.88
N ASP A 333 -29.84 -17.54 -8.93
CA ASP A 333 -30.15 -18.88 -9.46
C ASP A 333 -29.74 -20.02 -8.51
N VAL A 334 -28.59 -19.88 -7.86
CA VAL A 334 -28.00 -20.89 -6.97
C VAL A 334 -28.02 -20.46 -5.50
N MET A 335 -27.70 -19.17 -5.27
CA MET A 335 -27.67 -18.56 -3.95
C MET A 335 -28.80 -17.55 -3.77
N ASN A 336 -29.40 -17.52 -2.59
CA ASN A 336 -30.34 -16.47 -2.21
C ASN A 336 -29.71 -15.39 -1.32
N TYR A 337 -28.51 -15.64 -0.77
CA TYR A 337 -27.77 -14.67 0.03
C TYR A 337 -26.25 -14.90 -0.05
N CYS A 338 -25.49 -13.82 -0.16
CA CYS A 338 -24.04 -13.81 0.01
C CYS A 338 -23.61 -12.51 0.68
N GLY A 339 -23.02 -12.58 1.87
CA GLY A 339 -22.61 -11.39 2.63
C GLY A 339 -21.29 -11.58 3.35
N TYR A 340 -20.48 -10.53 3.42
CA TYR A 340 -19.20 -10.52 4.12
C TYR A 340 -19.31 -9.80 5.45
N LYS A 341 -18.65 -10.32 6.48
CA LYS A 341 -18.61 -9.73 7.82
C LYS A 341 -17.30 -10.04 8.54
N LYS A 342 -16.73 -9.03 9.19
CA LYS A 342 -15.73 -9.16 10.25
C LYS A 342 -16.38 -8.79 11.57
N MET A 343 -16.37 -9.66 12.56
CA MET A 343 -17.13 -9.46 13.81
C MET A 343 -16.54 -8.33 14.65
N HIS A 344 -15.22 -8.34 14.80
CA HIS A 344 -14.47 -7.27 15.47
C HIS A 344 -13.23 -6.89 14.63
N PRO A 345 -12.79 -5.62 14.63
CA PRO A 345 -11.59 -5.21 13.91
C PRO A 345 -10.32 -6.00 14.25
N ASP A 346 -10.19 -6.41 15.53
CA ASP A 346 -9.02 -7.13 16.04
C ASP A 346 -9.11 -8.66 15.85
N ASP A 347 -10.24 -9.18 15.37
CA ASP A 347 -10.35 -10.61 15.08
C ASP A 347 -9.35 -11.00 13.98
N SER A 348 -8.71 -12.15 14.15
CA SER A 348 -7.81 -12.72 13.15
C SER A 348 -8.52 -13.38 11.99
N TYR A 349 -9.85 -13.41 11.98
CA TYR A 349 -10.66 -14.03 10.94
C TYR A 349 -11.84 -13.15 10.51
N SER A 350 -12.33 -13.42 9.32
CA SER A 350 -13.56 -12.85 8.79
C SER A 350 -14.44 -13.93 8.19
N ILE A 351 -15.70 -13.62 7.91
CA ILE A 351 -16.70 -14.59 7.52
C ILE A 351 -17.38 -14.13 6.23
N ILE A 352 -17.45 -15.01 5.23
CA ILE A 352 -18.40 -14.89 4.12
C ILE A 352 -19.55 -15.84 4.44
N ARG A 353 -20.75 -15.29 4.66
CA ARG A 353 -21.96 -16.06 4.84
C ARG A 353 -22.66 -16.21 3.52
N VAL A 354 -22.96 -17.45 3.16
CA VAL A 354 -23.71 -17.82 1.97
C VAL A 354 -24.96 -18.61 2.38
N SER A 355 -26.06 -18.41 1.65
CA SER A 355 -27.26 -19.23 1.79
C SER A 355 -27.69 -19.68 0.40
N TYR A 356 -27.99 -20.97 0.28
CA TYR A 356 -28.32 -21.62 -0.98
C TYR A 356 -29.81 -21.91 -1.10
N ASN A 357 -30.30 -21.96 -2.34
CA ASN A 357 -31.70 -22.34 -2.62
C ASN A 357 -31.98 -23.80 -2.23
N GLU A 358 -30.95 -24.65 -2.40
CA GLU A 358 -31.00 -26.08 -2.04
C GLU A 358 -29.82 -26.46 -1.13
N PRO A 359 -29.91 -27.56 -0.37
CA PRO A 359 -28.76 -28.02 0.43
C PRO A 359 -27.57 -28.39 -0.47
N VAL A 360 -26.39 -27.84 -0.17
CA VAL A 360 -25.13 -28.10 -0.92
C VAL A 360 -24.07 -28.70 -0.01
N GLY A 361 -23.18 -29.50 -0.59
CA GLY A 361 -22.02 -30.03 0.12
C GLY A 361 -20.87 -29.01 0.16
N ASN A 362 -19.95 -29.20 1.13
CA ASN A 362 -18.78 -28.32 1.27
C ASN A 362 -17.91 -28.27 0.00
N GLU A 363 -17.81 -29.36 -0.76
CA GLU A 363 -17.03 -29.41 -1.99
C GLU A 363 -17.59 -28.47 -3.07
N THR A 364 -18.91 -28.36 -3.18
CA THR A 364 -19.54 -27.39 -4.10
C THR A 364 -19.23 -25.97 -3.71
N ILE A 365 -19.23 -25.65 -2.40
CA ILE A 365 -18.89 -24.32 -1.88
C ILE A 365 -17.43 -23.99 -2.19
N LYS A 366 -16.50 -24.94 -1.98
CA LYS A 366 -15.08 -24.79 -2.32
C LYS A 366 -14.86 -24.54 -3.80
N GLU A 367 -15.54 -25.30 -4.68
CA GLU A 367 -15.45 -25.13 -6.13
C GLU A 367 -15.95 -23.76 -6.60
N GLN A 368 -17.03 -23.26 -6.03
CA GLN A 368 -17.54 -21.92 -6.30
C GLN A 368 -16.58 -20.82 -5.83
N CYS A 369 -15.95 -20.99 -4.67
CA CYS A 369 -14.89 -20.10 -4.20
C CYS A 369 -13.70 -20.09 -5.19
N LYS A 370 -13.21 -21.24 -5.62
CA LYS A 370 -12.12 -21.37 -6.59
C LYS A 370 -12.44 -20.66 -7.92
N THR A 371 -13.63 -20.91 -8.46
CA THR A 371 -14.07 -20.25 -9.69
C THR A 371 -14.08 -18.73 -9.53
N SER A 372 -14.56 -18.23 -8.40
CA SER A 372 -14.58 -16.79 -8.11
C SER A 372 -13.16 -16.21 -7.94
N ILE A 373 -12.24 -16.95 -7.34
CA ILE A 373 -10.83 -16.57 -7.19
C ILE A 373 -10.16 -16.47 -8.58
N VAL A 374 -10.38 -17.44 -9.46
CA VAL A 374 -9.82 -17.42 -10.82
C VAL A 374 -10.30 -16.18 -11.61
N LEU A 375 -11.59 -15.85 -11.49
CA LEU A 375 -12.13 -14.63 -12.11
C LEU A 375 -11.48 -13.34 -11.56
N LEU A 376 -11.22 -13.28 -10.27
CA LEU A 376 -10.53 -12.14 -9.65
C LEU A 376 -9.09 -12.03 -10.12
N ILE A 377 -8.37 -13.15 -10.20
CA ILE A 377 -6.99 -13.18 -10.70
C ILE A 377 -6.95 -12.64 -12.13
N ASP A 378 -7.85 -13.08 -13.03
CA ASP A 378 -7.94 -12.59 -14.40
C ASP A 378 -8.16 -11.07 -14.46
N VAL A 379 -9.04 -10.52 -13.62
CA VAL A 379 -9.30 -9.08 -13.54
C VAL A 379 -8.03 -8.31 -13.17
N PHE A 380 -7.28 -8.72 -12.13
CA PHE A 380 -6.07 -8.03 -11.71
C PHE A 380 -4.90 -8.21 -12.68
N GLN A 381 -4.82 -9.35 -13.39
CA GLN A 381 -3.87 -9.54 -14.49
C GLN A 381 -4.15 -8.57 -15.65
N LYS A 382 -5.41 -8.36 -16.01
CA LYS A 382 -5.81 -7.40 -17.06
C LYS A 382 -5.50 -5.96 -16.64
N ILE A 383 -5.76 -5.58 -15.37
CA ILE A 383 -5.41 -4.25 -14.84
C ILE A 383 -3.89 -4.04 -14.91
N ARG A 384 -3.09 -5.00 -14.43
CA ARG A 384 -1.63 -4.95 -14.45
C ARG A 384 -1.09 -4.80 -15.89
N HIS A 385 -1.54 -5.65 -16.80
CA HIS A 385 -1.11 -5.63 -18.20
C HIS A 385 -1.48 -4.32 -18.90
N SER A 386 -2.60 -3.69 -18.53
CA SER A 386 -2.99 -2.39 -19.11
C SER A 386 -2.06 -1.25 -18.70
N ILE A 387 -1.33 -1.39 -17.59
CA ILE A 387 -0.37 -0.38 -17.09
C ILE A 387 1.02 -0.61 -17.68
N ILE A 388 1.45 -1.87 -17.73
CA ILE A 388 2.76 -2.28 -18.29
C ILE A 388 2.51 -3.38 -19.34
N PRO A 389 2.19 -3.02 -20.60
CA PRO A 389 1.83 -3.98 -21.66
C PRO A 389 3.01 -4.87 -22.08
N ASP A 390 4.23 -4.39 -21.94
CA ASP A 390 5.45 -5.09 -22.39
C ASP A 390 5.89 -6.21 -21.42
N GLU A 391 5.34 -6.25 -20.22
CA GLU A 391 5.67 -7.29 -19.26
C GLU A 391 4.76 -8.54 -19.44
N PRO A 392 5.33 -9.74 -19.27
CA PRO A 392 4.53 -10.98 -19.29
C PRO A 392 3.49 -10.99 -18.17
N LEU A 393 2.47 -11.82 -18.31
CA LEU A 393 1.50 -12.05 -17.24
C LEU A 393 2.23 -12.48 -15.97
N PHE A 394 1.81 -11.88 -14.85
CA PHE A 394 2.41 -12.19 -13.57
C PHE A 394 2.15 -13.66 -13.21
N GLN A 395 3.22 -14.40 -12.98
CA GLN A 395 3.15 -15.77 -12.51
C GLN A 395 3.77 -15.86 -11.13
N VAL A 396 3.02 -16.40 -10.21
CA VAL A 396 3.57 -16.73 -8.90
C VAL A 396 4.64 -17.80 -9.10
N ARG A 397 5.82 -17.57 -8.52
CA ARG A 397 6.98 -18.46 -8.76
C ARG A 397 6.68 -19.87 -8.25
N PRO A 398 7.01 -20.91 -9.04
CA PRO A 398 6.76 -22.30 -8.64
C PRO A 398 7.58 -22.76 -7.42
N THR A 399 8.54 -21.95 -6.97
CA THR A 399 9.42 -22.24 -5.81
C THR A 399 8.83 -21.80 -4.48
N VAL A 400 7.60 -21.25 -4.45
CA VAL A 400 6.96 -20.83 -3.19
C VAL A 400 6.60 -22.06 -2.37
N ASP A 401 7.14 -22.15 -1.19
CA ASP A 401 6.70 -23.11 -0.17
C ASP A 401 5.40 -22.62 0.48
N TRP A 402 4.29 -22.93 -0.16
CA TRP A 402 2.97 -22.51 0.28
C TRP A 402 2.58 -23.06 1.65
N ASP A 403 3.10 -24.25 2.03
CA ASP A 403 2.85 -24.81 3.35
C ASP A 403 3.51 -23.96 4.44
N ALA A 404 4.77 -23.56 4.23
CA ALA A 404 5.46 -22.66 5.15
C ALA A 404 4.81 -21.28 5.24
N VAL A 405 4.24 -20.79 4.14
CA VAL A 405 3.49 -19.53 4.11
C VAL A 405 2.18 -19.65 4.86
N LEU A 406 1.40 -20.70 4.59
CA LEU A 406 0.15 -20.96 5.31
C LEU A 406 0.37 -21.14 6.81
N GLU A 407 1.42 -21.87 7.24
CA GLU A 407 1.73 -22.00 8.65
C GLU A 407 1.95 -20.65 9.35
N LYS A 408 2.57 -19.70 8.68
CA LYS A 408 2.72 -18.33 9.22
C LYS A 408 1.39 -17.59 9.26
N PHE A 409 0.54 -17.78 8.24
CA PHE A 409 -0.78 -17.13 8.17
C PHE A 409 -1.78 -17.65 9.22
N TYR A 410 -1.74 -18.94 9.53
CA TYR A 410 -2.68 -19.58 10.47
C TYR A 410 -2.17 -19.67 11.92
N LYS A 411 -0.94 -19.22 12.19
CA LYS A 411 -0.33 -19.27 13.54
C LYS A 411 -0.58 -18.02 14.41
N TYR A 412 -1.43 -17.07 13.96
CA TYR A 412 -1.74 -15.86 14.74
C TYR A 412 -3.20 -15.79 15.11
#